data_391e88ed67aeaffa5efe0c1779a1a851
#
_entry.id   391e88ed67aeaffa5efe0c1779a1a851
#
_cell.length_a   1.000
_cell.length_b   1.000
_cell.length_c   1.000
_cell.angle_alpha   90.00
_cell.angle_beta   90.00
_cell.angle_gamma   90.00
#
_symmetry.space_group_name_H-M   'P 1'
#
loop_
_entity.id
_entity.type
_entity.pdbx_description
1 polymer ?
#
loop_
_entity_poly.entity_id
_entity_poly.type
_entity_poly.pdbx_seq_one_letter_code
_entity_poly.pdbx_strand_id
1 'polypeptide(L)'
;LYASQVGLPSDQLLEELECSLPILLKDVKLINDEQEDFHIEKFKGLYQINVKPHVSINRLYADVLQQAPEFQIIEELLYEKCSSISDLAEKLYLSASNTQRYLKKIETALKKAGIKLDYRPLRIEGKESVIRHFYYRYFLEKSDHVDSLFTNLKEYQVKAITDLVDQFIQVNHLENRHIFRKRLSYN
;
A
#
# COMPACT_ATOMS: atom_id res chain seq x y z
N LEU A 1 -5.31 -0.76 -16.27
CA LEU A 1 -6.27 0.08 -17.02
C LEU A 1 -5.89 1.56 -17.01
N TYR A 2 -5.57 2.13 -15.87
CA TYR A 2 -5.26 3.56 -15.78
C TYR A 2 -4.03 3.99 -16.60
N ALA A 3 -2.97 3.20 -16.60
CA ALA A 3 -1.76 3.47 -17.38
C ALA A 3 -2.00 3.46 -18.91
N SER A 4 -3.07 2.82 -19.35
CA SER A 4 -3.47 2.78 -20.75
C SER A 4 -4.51 3.87 -21.03
N GLN A 5 -4.10 4.96 -21.66
CA GLN A 5 -5.01 6.06 -22.06
C GLN A 5 -6.13 5.62 -23.00
N VAL A 6 -5.97 4.51 -23.70
CA VAL A 6 -6.92 4.01 -24.70
C VAL A 6 -7.78 2.87 -24.14
N GLY A 7 -7.40 2.28 -23.00
CA GLY A 7 -8.00 1.07 -22.45
C GLY A 7 -7.28 -0.21 -22.88
N LEU A 8 -7.71 -1.36 -22.33
CA LEU A 8 -7.12 -2.67 -22.59
C LEU A 8 -8.17 -3.66 -23.10
N PRO A 9 -7.84 -4.51 -24.10
CA PRO A 9 -8.73 -5.57 -24.56
C PRO A 9 -8.86 -6.68 -23.51
N SER A 10 -9.98 -7.43 -23.59
CA SER A 10 -10.24 -8.53 -22.65
C SER A 10 -9.09 -9.53 -22.58
N ASP A 11 -8.55 -9.93 -23.73
CA ASP A 11 -7.53 -10.98 -23.79
C ASP A 11 -6.25 -10.57 -23.07
N GLN A 12 -5.83 -9.31 -23.22
CA GLN A 12 -4.67 -8.78 -22.51
C GLN A 12 -4.93 -8.72 -21.00
N LEU A 13 -6.12 -8.32 -20.56
CA LEU A 13 -6.48 -8.32 -19.13
C LEU A 13 -6.51 -9.74 -18.55
N LEU A 14 -7.02 -10.72 -19.28
CA LEU A 14 -7.06 -12.10 -18.84
C LEU A 14 -5.65 -12.68 -18.68
N GLU A 15 -4.73 -12.33 -19.58
CA GLU A 15 -3.33 -12.73 -19.51
C GLU A 15 -2.60 -12.04 -18.35
N GLU A 16 -2.71 -10.72 -18.23
CA GLU A 16 -2.03 -9.96 -17.15
C GLU A 16 -2.54 -10.31 -15.74
N LEU A 17 -3.84 -10.61 -15.60
CA LEU A 17 -4.46 -10.95 -14.32
C LEU A 17 -4.47 -12.47 -14.05
N GLU A 18 -4.00 -13.28 -14.98
CA GLU A 18 -4.00 -14.74 -14.90
C GLU A 18 -5.40 -15.31 -14.50
N CYS A 19 -6.46 -14.72 -15.04
CA CYS A 19 -7.84 -15.08 -14.70
C CYS A 19 -8.69 -15.46 -15.91
N SER A 20 -9.86 -16.05 -15.66
CA SER A 20 -10.84 -16.36 -16.71
C SER A 20 -11.84 -15.22 -16.91
N LEU A 21 -12.46 -15.15 -18.08
CA LEU A 21 -13.47 -14.13 -18.41
C LEU A 21 -14.62 -14.02 -17.38
N PRO A 22 -15.21 -15.13 -16.87
CA PRO A 22 -16.22 -15.04 -15.81
C PRO A 22 -15.72 -14.38 -14.54
N ILE A 23 -14.44 -14.62 -14.14
CA ILE A 23 -13.82 -13.98 -12.99
C ILE A 23 -13.64 -12.49 -13.26
N LEU A 24 -13.08 -12.09 -14.41
CA LEU A 24 -12.94 -10.70 -14.80
C LEU A 24 -14.26 -9.93 -14.75
N LEU A 25 -15.34 -10.51 -15.31
CA LEU A 25 -16.66 -9.88 -15.32
C LEU A 25 -17.24 -9.72 -13.90
N LYS A 26 -17.06 -10.74 -13.05
CA LYS A 26 -17.48 -10.70 -11.66
C LYS A 26 -16.73 -9.63 -10.89
N ASP A 27 -15.40 -9.56 -11.06
CA ASP A 27 -14.55 -8.60 -10.36
C ASP A 27 -14.83 -7.16 -10.83
N VAL A 28 -15.02 -6.93 -12.13
CA VAL A 28 -15.43 -5.62 -12.67
C VAL A 28 -16.78 -5.19 -12.07
N LYS A 29 -17.75 -6.11 -11.99
CA LYS A 29 -19.04 -5.81 -11.37
C LYS A 29 -18.88 -5.47 -9.89
N LEU A 30 -18.16 -6.27 -9.14
CA LEU A 30 -17.91 -6.05 -7.72
C LEU A 30 -17.25 -4.68 -7.47
N ILE A 31 -16.20 -4.37 -8.22
CA ILE A 31 -15.52 -3.07 -8.16
C ILE A 31 -16.50 -1.92 -8.43
N ASN A 32 -17.30 -2.03 -9.47
CA ASN A 32 -18.26 -0.99 -9.84
C ASN A 32 -19.40 -0.83 -8.81
N ASP A 33 -19.77 -1.91 -8.12
CA ASP A 33 -20.81 -1.88 -7.07
C ASP A 33 -20.26 -1.28 -5.74
N GLU A 34 -18.96 -1.44 -5.46
CA GLU A 34 -18.34 -0.99 -4.22
C GLU A 34 -17.68 0.40 -4.31
N GLN A 35 -17.33 0.85 -5.53
CA GLN A 35 -16.58 2.09 -5.74
C GLN A 35 -17.46 3.19 -6.34
N GLU A 36 -17.56 4.30 -5.62
CA GLU A 36 -18.29 5.48 -6.10
C GLU A 36 -17.41 6.44 -6.93
N ASP A 37 -16.11 6.44 -6.72
CA ASP A 37 -15.17 7.42 -7.24
C ASP A 37 -14.68 7.12 -8.66
N PHE A 38 -14.82 5.88 -9.10
CA PHE A 38 -14.48 5.46 -10.45
C PHE A 38 -15.37 4.32 -10.93
N HIS A 39 -15.41 4.12 -12.24
CA HIS A 39 -16.20 3.08 -12.88
C HIS A 39 -15.40 2.43 -14.00
N ILE A 40 -15.44 1.10 -14.07
CA ILE A 40 -14.82 0.34 -15.16
C ILE A 40 -15.91 0.00 -16.17
N GLU A 41 -15.74 0.46 -17.39
CA GLU A 41 -16.67 0.15 -18.49
C GLU A 41 -15.95 -0.51 -19.68
N LYS A 42 -16.74 -1.20 -20.51
CA LYS A 42 -16.26 -1.77 -21.76
C LYS A 42 -16.80 -0.94 -22.91
N PHE A 43 -15.93 -0.16 -23.57
CA PHE A 43 -16.27 0.66 -24.72
C PHE A 43 -15.49 0.19 -25.94
N LYS A 44 -16.18 -0.08 -27.07
CA LYS A 44 -15.60 -0.58 -28.34
C LYS A 44 -14.66 -1.79 -28.16
N GLY A 45 -15.00 -2.69 -27.22
CA GLY A 45 -14.21 -3.90 -26.95
C GLY A 45 -13.07 -3.73 -25.96
N LEU A 46 -12.77 -2.50 -25.54
CA LEU A 46 -11.70 -2.16 -24.60
C LEU A 46 -12.29 -1.83 -23.22
N TYR A 47 -11.69 -2.35 -22.17
CA TYR A 47 -11.97 -1.95 -20.80
C TYR A 47 -11.25 -0.64 -20.49
N GLN A 48 -11.99 0.32 -19.95
CA GLN A 48 -11.49 1.64 -19.56
C GLN A 48 -11.91 1.95 -18.12
N ILE A 49 -11.11 2.72 -17.42
CA ILE A 49 -11.46 3.26 -16.11
C ILE A 49 -11.79 4.74 -16.25
N ASN A 50 -12.99 5.10 -15.81
CA ASN A 50 -13.46 6.47 -15.74
C ASN A 50 -13.42 6.92 -14.28
N VAL A 51 -12.58 7.92 -13.99
CA VAL A 51 -12.40 8.48 -12.65
C VAL A 51 -13.09 9.84 -12.57
N LYS A 52 -13.81 10.11 -11.49
CA LYS A 52 -14.45 11.41 -11.29
C LYS A 52 -13.43 12.56 -11.28
N PRO A 53 -13.74 13.73 -11.84
CA PRO A 53 -12.78 14.83 -12.06
C PRO A 53 -12.07 15.35 -10.79
N HIS A 54 -12.69 15.19 -9.63
CA HIS A 54 -12.17 15.67 -8.33
C HIS A 54 -11.44 14.59 -7.52
N VAL A 55 -11.30 13.39 -8.08
CA VAL A 55 -10.66 12.25 -7.42
C VAL A 55 -9.21 12.16 -7.88
N SER A 56 -8.28 12.14 -6.92
CA SER A 56 -6.88 11.85 -7.20
C SER A 56 -6.71 10.35 -7.44
N ILE A 57 -6.06 10.00 -8.55
CA ILE A 57 -5.74 8.59 -8.86
C ILE A 57 -4.81 7.98 -7.81
N ASN A 58 -3.90 8.79 -7.23
CA ASN A 58 -3.01 8.33 -6.18
C ASN A 58 -3.80 7.93 -4.93
N ARG A 59 -4.88 8.65 -4.63
CA ARG A 59 -5.79 8.28 -3.54
C ARG A 59 -6.47 6.93 -3.81
N LEU A 60 -7.02 6.75 -5.00
CA LEU A 60 -7.62 5.47 -5.40
C LEU A 60 -6.63 4.32 -5.29
N TYR A 61 -5.40 4.55 -5.76
CA TYR A 61 -4.33 3.57 -5.67
C TYR A 61 -3.98 3.23 -4.22
N ALA A 62 -3.88 4.25 -3.36
CA ALA A 62 -3.65 4.08 -1.93
C ALA A 62 -4.78 3.30 -1.24
N ASP A 63 -6.04 3.61 -1.55
CA ASP A 63 -7.21 2.93 -0.98
C ASP A 63 -7.24 1.43 -1.36
N VAL A 64 -6.94 1.09 -2.61
CA VAL A 64 -6.82 -0.31 -3.06
C VAL A 64 -5.66 -1.02 -2.37
N LEU A 65 -4.50 -0.37 -2.26
CA LEU A 65 -3.35 -0.94 -1.59
C LEU A 65 -3.60 -1.20 -0.10
N GLN A 66 -4.29 -0.29 0.58
CA GLN A 66 -4.62 -0.46 2.01
C GLN A 66 -5.52 -1.66 2.28
N GLN A 67 -6.36 -2.04 1.33
CA GLN A 67 -7.23 -3.22 1.42
C GLN A 67 -6.50 -4.52 1.06
N ALA A 68 -5.36 -4.47 0.39
CA ALA A 68 -4.62 -5.65 -0.01
C ALA A 68 -4.00 -6.38 1.20
N PRO A 69 -4.25 -7.69 1.38
CA PRO A 69 -3.75 -8.44 2.53
C PRO A 69 -2.23 -8.36 2.67
N GLU A 70 -1.49 -8.33 1.56
CA GLU A 70 -0.04 -8.20 1.57
C GLU A 70 0.42 -6.89 2.23
N PHE A 71 -0.28 -5.78 1.99
CA PHE A 71 0.02 -4.48 2.60
C PHE A 71 -0.33 -4.45 4.08
N GLN A 72 -1.46 -5.03 4.47
CA GLN A 72 -1.84 -5.17 5.88
C GLN A 72 -0.83 -6.03 6.65
N ILE A 73 -0.36 -7.12 6.07
CA ILE A 73 0.68 -7.97 6.66
C ILE A 73 1.99 -7.19 6.86
N ILE A 74 2.43 -6.42 5.86
CA ILE A 74 3.65 -5.59 5.94
C ILE A 74 3.53 -4.57 7.07
N GLU A 75 2.37 -3.98 7.26
CA GLU A 75 2.12 -3.03 8.36
C GLU A 75 2.18 -3.70 9.74
N GLU A 76 1.60 -4.89 9.88
CA GLU A 76 1.68 -5.64 11.13
C GLU A 76 3.11 -6.07 11.46
N LEU A 77 3.91 -6.42 10.46
CA LEU A 77 5.33 -6.73 10.62
C LEU A 77 6.15 -5.50 11.06
N LEU A 78 5.80 -4.30 10.58
CA LEU A 78 6.44 -3.05 11.01
C LEU A 78 6.28 -2.80 12.51
N TYR A 79 5.05 -3.01 12.99
CA TYR A 79 4.73 -2.73 14.40
C TYR A 79 5.10 -3.87 15.34
N GLU A 80 5.62 -4.99 14.83
CA GLU A 80 6.00 -6.19 15.60
C GLU A 80 4.90 -6.67 16.57
N LYS A 81 3.62 -6.48 16.19
CA LYS A 81 2.47 -6.80 17.03
C LYS A 81 2.08 -8.28 17.00
N CYS A 82 2.62 -9.04 16.05
CA CYS A 82 2.34 -10.45 15.86
C CYS A 82 3.66 -11.23 15.91
N SER A 83 3.74 -12.22 16.78
CA SER A 83 4.96 -13.03 16.95
C SER A 83 4.93 -14.34 16.15
N SER A 84 3.77 -14.72 15.65
CA SER A 84 3.55 -15.96 14.90
C SER A 84 2.62 -15.77 13.71
N ILE A 85 2.63 -16.75 12.79
CA ILE A 85 1.70 -16.80 11.67
C ILE A 85 0.25 -16.92 12.16
N SER A 86 0.02 -17.65 13.26
CA SER A 86 -1.32 -17.80 13.84
C SER A 86 -1.87 -16.47 14.35
N ASP A 87 -1.05 -15.72 15.09
CA ASP A 87 -1.44 -14.40 15.61
C ASP A 87 -1.79 -13.43 14.46
N LEU A 88 -0.96 -13.46 13.40
CA LEU A 88 -1.17 -12.64 12.21
C LEU A 88 -2.46 -13.03 11.46
N ALA A 89 -2.70 -14.34 11.30
CA ALA A 89 -3.90 -14.87 10.65
C ALA A 89 -5.18 -14.48 11.40
N GLU A 90 -5.17 -14.65 12.72
CA GLU A 90 -6.29 -14.27 13.58
C GLU A 90 -6.57 -12.77 13.51
N LYS A 91 -5.54 -11.94 13.62
CA LYS A 91 -5.65 -10.48 13.61
C LYS A 91 -6.21 -9.93 12.30
N LEU A 92 -5.82 -10.52 11.17
CA LEU A 92 -6.25 -10.08 9.83
C LEU A 92 -7.46 -10.86 9.31
N TYR A 93 -8.07 -11.72 10.13
CA TYR A 93 -9.20 -12.58 9.74
C TYR A 93 -8.92 -13.44 8.50
N LEU A 94 -7.69 -13.91 8.37
CA LEU A 94 -7.24 -14.76 7.27
C LEU A 94 -7.13 -16.23 7.69
N SER A 95 -7.28 -17.15 6.74
CA SER A 95 -6.92 -18.54 6.99
C SER A 95 -5.39 -18.69 7.09
N ALA A 96 -4.90 -19.65 7.90
CA ALA A 96 -3.47 -19.92 8.04
C ALA A 96 -2.79 -20.21 6.70
N SER A 97 -3.46 -20.94 5.78
CA SER A 97 -2.94 -21.24 4.46
C SER A 97 -2.82 -20.00 3.56
N ASN A 98 -3.80 -19.11 3.60
CA ASN A 98 -3.74 -17.84 2.88
C ASN A 98 -2.64 -16.94 3.43
N THR A 99 -2.53 -16.84 4.76
CA THR A 99 -1.46 -16.06 5.42
C THR A 99 -0.09 -16.55 5.01
N GLN A 100 0.15 -17.87 5.01
CA GLN A 100 1.42 -18.45 4.53
C GLN A 100 1.69 -18.13 3.06
N ARG A 101 0.67 -18.17 2.20
CA ARG A 101 0.80 -17.84 0.78
C ARG A 101 1.18 -16.37 0.59
N TYR A 102 0.54 -15.44 1.30
CA TYR A 102 0.89 -14.03 1.27
C TYR A 102 2.29 -13.76 1.82
N LEU A 103 2.66 -14.38 2.94
CA LEU A 103 4.01 -14.26 3.50
C LEU A 103 5.09 -14.73 2.52
N LYS A 104 4.88 -15.81 1.78
CA LYS A 104 5.82 -16.26 0.73
C LYS A 104 5.98 -15.25 -0.41
N LYS A 105 4.89 -14.61 -0.83
CA LYS A 105 4.96 -13.53 -1.83
C LYS A 105 5.76 -12.34 -1.31
N ILE A 106 5.46 -11.91 -0.08
CA ILE A 106 6.16 -10.82 0.61
C ILE A 106 7.65 -11.17 0.77
N GLU A 107 7.98 -12.35 1.26
CA GLU A 107 9.35 -12.83 1.42
C GLU A 107 10.13 -12.76 0.11
N THR A 108 9.50 -13.21 -1.00
CA THR A 108 10.11 -13.16 -2.33
C THR A 108 10.40 -11.72 -2.77
N ALA A 109 9.50 -10.79 -2.49
CA ALA A 109 9.68 -9.38 -2.80
C ALA A 109 10.75 -8.73 -1.91
N LEU A 110 10.73 -8.97 -0.60
CA LEU A 110 11.69 -8.47 0.38
C LEU A 110 13.11 -8.94 0.09
N LYS A 111 13.27 -10.20 -0.32
CA LYS A 111 14.57 -10.78 -0.66
C LYS A 111 15.26 -10.04 -1.80
N LYS A 112 14.51 -9.52 -2.78
CA LYS A 112 15.06 -8.69 -3.86
C LYS A 112 15.64 -7.37 -3.34
N ALA A 113 15.12 -6.86 -2.24
CA ALA A 113 15.60 -5.66 -1.56
C ALA A 113 16.71 -5.94 -0.52
N GLY A 114 17.14 -7.19 -0.35
CA GLY A 114 18.12 -7.58 0.66
C GLY A 114 17.56 -7.66 2.07
N ILE A 115 16.24 -7.77 2.20
CA ILE A 115 15.51 -7.91 3.47
C ILE A 115 15.10 -9.37 3.63
N LYS A 116 15.17 -9.90 4.86
CA LYS A 116 14.75 -11.26 5.19
C LYS A 116 13.49 -11.21 6.05
N LEU A 117 12.69 -12.25 5.96
CA LEU A 117 11.59 -12.51 6.87
C LEU A 117 11.99 -13.67 7.80
N ASP A 118 12.04 -13.40 9.11
CA ASP A 118 12.19 -14.42 10.14
C ASP A 118 10.79 -14.86 10.58
N TYR A 119 10.63 -16.16 10.81
CA TYR A 119 9.38 -16.77 11.23
C TYR A 119 9.33 -17.12 12.72
N ARG A 120 10.44 -16.94 13.45
CA ARG A 120 10.55 -17.31 14.87
C ARG A 120 11.49 -16.35 15.63
N PRO A 121 10.99 -15.23 16.14
CA PRO A 121 9.63 -14.65 16.00
C PRO A 121 9.38 -14.12 14.58
N LEU A 122 8.11 -13.96 14.23
CA LEU A 122 7.72 -13.42 12.93
C LEU A 122 8.09 -11.91 12.86
N ARG A 123 9.14 -11.59 12.09
CA ARG A 123 9.66 -10.22 11.95
C ARG A 123 10.48 -10.03 10.69
N ILE A 124 10.69 -8.77 10.33
CA ILE A 124 11.58 -8.37 9.25
C ILE A 124 13.00 -8.21 9.79
N GLU A 125 13.97 -8.78 9.10
CA GLU A 125 15.39 -8.67 9.41
C GLU A 125 16.20 -8.15 8.24
N GLY A 126 17.18 -7.30 8.51
CA GLY A 126 18.07 -6.78 7.50
C GLY A 126 18.86 -5.58 7.98
N LYS A 127 19.57 -4.95 7.06
CA LYS A 127 20.29 -3.71 7.37
C LYS A 127 19.27 -2.61 7.64
N GLU A 128 19.40 -1.94 8.79
CA GLU A 128 18.47 -0.91 9.27
C GLU A 128 18.16 0.16 8.20
N SER A 129 19.18 0.64 7.50
CA SER A 129 19.00 1.64 6.44
C SER A 129 18.13 1.13 5.27
N VAL A 130 18.16 -0.18 4.98
CA VAL A 130 17.36 -0.79 3.92
C VAL A 130 15.92 -0.98 4.39
N ILE A 131 15.72 -1.46 5.63
CA ILE A 131 14.40 -1.61 6.24
C ILE A 131 13.71 -0.25 6.33
N ARG A 132 14.41 0.77 6.79
CA ARG A 132 13.90 2.14 6.90
C ARG A 132 13.50 2.70 5.53
N HIS A 133 14.33 2.52 4.51
CA HIS A 133 14.00 2.93 3.15
C HIS A 133 12.79 2.17 2.57
N PHE A 134 12.68 0.87 2.85
CA PHE A 134 11.54 0.06 2.44
C PHE A 134 10.23 0.61 3.06
N TYR A 135 10.19 0.84 4.37
CA TYR A 135 9.01 1.40 5.03
C TYR A 135 8.71 2.84 4.60
N TYR A 136 9.75 3.64 4.37
CA TYR A 136 9.57 4.97 3.77
C TYR A 136 8.81 4.88 2.43
N ARG A 137 9.21 3.98 1.53
CA ARG A 137 8.51 3.74 0.27
C ARG A 137 7.09 3.24 0.48
N TYR A 138 6.91 2.28 1.39
CA TYR A 138 5.61 1.75 1.76
C TYR A 138 4.64 2.87 2.19
N PHE A 139 5.07 3.77 3.08
CA PHE A 139 4.23 4.87 3.53
C PHE A 139 3.95 5.91 2.46
N LEU A 140 4.89 6.17 1.55
CA LEU A 140 4.63 7.05 0.41
C LEU A 140 3.54 6.52 -0.53
N GLU A 141 3.50 5.20 -0.74
CA GLU A 141 2.47 4.57 -1.58
C GLU A 141 1.13 4.47 -0.84
N LYS A 142 1.15 4.32 0.49
CA LYS A 142 -0.06 4.13 1.30
C LYS A 142 -0.91 5.40 1.40
N SER A 143 -0.33 6.58 1.29
CA SER A 143 -1.05 7.81 1.61
C SER A 143 -0.58 9.04 0.85
N ASP A 144 -1.55 9.80 0.36
CA ASP A 144 -1.33 11.14 -0.20
C ASP A 144 -1.10 12.20 0.89
N HIS A 145 -1.54 11.97 2.15
CA HIS A 145 -1.45 12.91 3.25
C HIS A 145 -0.67 12.36 4.45
N VAL A 146 0.21 13.20 5.02
CA VAL A 146 1.02 12.86 6.21
C VAL A 146 0.15 12.45 7.40
N ASP A 147 -0.99 13.13 7.57
CA ASP A 147 -1.88 12.93 8.71
C ASP A 147 -2.55 11.54 8.74
N SER A 148 -2.75 10.93 7.57
CA SER A 148 -3.36 9.60 7.46
C SER A 148 -2.38 8.44 7.71
N LEU A 149 -1.09 8.71 7.78
CA LEU A 149 -0.05 7.68 7.98
C LEU A 149 0.15 7.31 9.44
N PHE A 150 -0.13 8.22 10.33
CA PHE A 150 0.11 8.08 11.75
C PHE A 150 -1.15 7.66 12.52
N THR A 151 -2.03 6.88 11.89
CA THR A 151 -3.28 6.40 12.51
C THR A 151 -3.06 5.65 13.83
N ASN A 152 -1.86 5.08 14.01
CA ASN A 152 -1.48 4.38 15.25
C ASN A 152 -0.75 5.27 16.28
N LEU A 153 -0.45 6.52 15.93
CA LEU A 153 0.15 7.48 16.85
C LEU A 153 -0.93 8.31 17.53
N LYS A 154 -0.69 8.66 18.78
CA LYS A 154 -1.53 9.62 19.50
C LYS A 154 -1.29 11.04 18.96
N GLU A 155 -2.29 11.89 19.01
CA GLU A 155 -2.24 13.27 18.50
C GLU A 155 -1.01 14.05 18.99
N TYR A 156 -0.65 13.91 20.28
CA TYR A 156 0.53 14.57 20.83
C TYR A 156 1.86 14.08 20.21
N GLN A 157 1.93 12.81 19.78
CA GLN A 157 3.11 12.25 19.12
C GLN A 157 3.24 12.79 17.70
N VAL A 158 2.13 12.85 16.95
CA VAL A 158 2.09 13.47 15.61
C VAL A 158 2.51 14.94 15.70
N LYS A 159 1.99 15.67 16.70
CA LYS A 159 2.37 17.05 16.94
C LYS A 159 3.86 17.20 17.25
N ALA A 160 4.41 16.36 18.13
CA ALA A 160 5.83 16.41 18.48
C ALA A 160 6.73 16.16 17.25
N ILE A 161 6.36 15.22 16.36
CA ILE A 161 7.08 14.98 15.09
C ILE A 161 6.99 16.21 14.19
N THR A 162 5.82 16.80 14.05
CA THR A 162 5.62 18.00 13.22
C THR A 162 6.44 19.18 13.72
N ASP A 163 6.41 19.43 15.03
CA ASP A 163 7.16 20.51 15.67
C ASP A 163 8.69 20.32 15.49
N LEU A 164 9.17 19.07 15.61
CA LEU A 164 10.59 18.72 15.39
C LEU A 164 10.99 18.99 13.92
N VAL A 165 10.17 18.60 12.97
CA VAL A 165 10.41 18.84 11.55
C VAL A 165 10.44 20.33 11.24
N ASP A 166 9.53 21.10 11.82
CA ASP A 166 9.48 22.56 11.63
C ASP A 166 10.72 23.24 12.21
N GLN A 167 11.14 22.85 13.42
CA GLN A 167 12.38 23.35 14.03
C GLN A 167 13.60 23.01 13.17
N PHE A 168 13.68 21.77 12.66
CA PHE A 168 14.78 21.35 11.81
C PHE A 168 14.85 22.17 10.51
N ILE A 169 13.72 22.44 9.87
CA ILE A 169 13.63 23.28 8.66
C ILE A 169 14.09 24.71 8.97
N GLN A 170 13.62 25.29 10.09
CA GLN A 170 13.98 26.66 10.50
C GLN A 170 15.48 26.81 10.81
N VAL A 171 16.01 25.92 11.66
CA VAL A 171 17.43 25.97 12.11
C VAL A 171 18.39 25.79 10.91
N ASN A 172 18.03 24.96 9.95
CA ASN A 172 18.88 24.70 8.79
C ASN A 172 18.57 25.59 7.57
N HIS A 173 17.68 26.59 7.72
CA HIS A 173 17.28 27.50 6.64
C HIS A 173 16.85 26.79 5.35
N LEU A 174 16.13 25.66 5.50
CA LEU A 174 15.70 24.85 4.36
C LEU A 174 14.39 25.39 3.75
N GLU A 175 14.23 25.21 2.45
CA GLU A 175 12.97 25.56 1.81
C GLU A 175 11.82 24.70 2.35
N ASN A 176 10.76 25.34 2.85
CA ASN A 176 9.59 24.66 3.40
C ASN A 176 8.67 24.15 2.28
N ARG A 177 9.15 23.19 1.49
CA ARG A 177 8.35 22.52 0.46
C ARG A 177 7.59 21.33 1.07
N HIS A 178 6.33 21.18 0.72
CA HIS A 178 5.47 20.10 1.22
C HIS A 178 6.09 18.69 1.05
N ILE A 179 6.68 18.41 -0.11
CA ILE A 179 7.35 17.12 -0.38
C ILE A 179 8.55 16.92 0.56
N PHE A 180 9.29 17.97 0.85
CA PHE A 180 10.45 17.89 1.73
C PHE A 180 10.05 17.65 3.18
N ARG A 181 9.02 18.35 3.67
CA ARG A 181 8.41 18.11 4.99
C ARG A 181 7.95 16.67 5.12
N LYS A 182 7.19 16.19 4.13
CA LYS A 182 6.71 14.80 4.08
C LYS A 182 7.86 13.81 4.21
N ARG A 183 8.95 14.01 3.47
CA ARG A 183 10.15 13.16 3.54
C ARG A 183 10.80 13.16 4.92
N LEU A 184 10.92 14.33 5.57
CA LEU A 184 11.51 14.43 6.91
C LEU A 184 10.65 13.78 7.99
N SER A 185 9.32 13.84 7.86
CA SER A 185 8.41 13.23 8.85
C SER A 185 8.44 11.70 8.84
N TYR A 186 8.99 11.07 7.77
CA TYR A 186 9.08 9.61 7.64
C TYR A 186 10.47 9.04 7.97
N ASN A 187 11.46 9.87 8.17
CA ASN A 187 12.81 9.46 8.54
C ASN A 187 13.07 9.64 10.02
#